data_a4b2c2e4bf4447a6e8b288a171e6513f
#
_entry.id   a4b2c2e4bf4447a6e8b288a171e6513f
#
_cell.length_a   1.000
_cell.length_b   1.000
_cell.length_c   1.000
_cell.angle_alpha   90.00
_cell.angle_beta   90.00
_cell.angle_gamma   90.00
#
_symmetry.space_group_name_H-M   'P 1'
#
loop_
_entity.id
_entity.type
_entity.pdbx_description
1 polymer ?
#
loop_
_entity_poly.entity_id
_entity_poly.type
_entity_poly.pdbx_seq_one_letter_code
_entity_poly.pdbx_strand_id
1 'polypeptide(L)'
;MKKFSLLMLLFPLLAGALGAQRWRGGLPGGDSYYPEFETCRTAREVPWHSTPPPNWTNEAGFAKDVFTFARIRRDTSPYSPWRAGRWWTDFPDSDLNLSFRLQQVTSLKVDPDGRVLNLTDPDLFNYPWIYMVEPGSLELRDEEVPILKRYLLNGGVLMADDFWGEWQ
;
A
#
# COMPACT_ATOMS: atom_id res chain seq x y z
N MET A 1 -44.00 59.14 -24.92
CA MET A 1 -42.55 58.89 -24.87
C MET A 1 -42.30 58.12 -23.58
N LYS A 2 -42.20 56.80 -23.68
CA LYS A 2 -41.97 55.86 -22.50
C LYS A 2 -40.48 55.64 -22.34
N LYS A 3 -39.92 56.04 -21.20
CA LYS A 3 -38.56 55.86 -20.85
C LYS A 3 -38.39 54.40 -20.38
N PHE A 4 -37.69 53.57 -21.13
CA PHE A 4 -37.25 52.26 -20.69
C PHE A 4 -36.05 52.42 -19.76
N SER A 5 -36.28 52.16 -18.48
CA SER A 5 -35.21 52.02 -17.53
C SER A 5 -34.56 50.65 -17.71
N LEU A 6 -33.34 50.66 -18.21
CA LEU A 6 -32.49 49.49 -18.29
C LEU A 6 -32.00 49.13 -16.91
N LEU A 7 -32.67 48.16 -16.27
CA LEU A 7 -32.23 47.60 -15.00
C LEU A 7 -31.04 46.68 -15.30
N MET A 8 -29.84 47.22 -15.18
CA MET A 8 -28.63 46.40 -15.17
C MET A 8 -28.65 45.51 -13.93
N LEU A 9 -29.06 44.28 -14.09
CA LEU A 9 -28.80 43.23 -13.13
C LEU A 9 -27.29 42.95 -13.14
N LEU A 10 -26.60 43.60 -12.23
CA LEU A 10 -25.26 43.19 -11.80
C LEU A 10 -25.40 41.83 -11.13
N PHE A 11 -25.21 40.78 -11.92
CA PHE A 11 -24.84 39.50 -11.38
C PHE A 11 -23.46 39.66 -10.72
N PRO A 12 -23.35 39.53 -9.40
CA PRO A 12 -22.03 39.30 -8.84
C PRO A 12 -21.53 37.99 -9.41
N LEU A 13 -20.57 38.07 -10.30
CA LEU A 13 -19.63 36.99 -10.54
C LEU A 13 -19.01 36.65 -9.19
N LEU A 14 -19.70 35.81 -8.43
CA LEU A 14 -19.06 34.92 -7.49
C LEU A 14 -18.11 34.06 -8.33
N ALA A 15 -16.98 34.65 -8.66
CA ALA A 15 -15.79 33.92 -8.88
C ALA A 15 -15.58 33.12 -7.57
N GLY A 16 -16.31 32.01 -7.45
CA GLY A 16 -15.91 30.95 -6.59
C GLY A 16 -14.48 30.70 -6.97
N ALA A 17 -13.57 31.28 -6.19
CA ALA A 17 -12.27 30.71 -6.05
C ALA A 17 -12.55 29.26 -5.65
N LEU A 18 -12.71 28.41 -6.66
CA LEU A 18 -12.28 27.04 -6.57
C LEU A 18 -10.80 27.18 -6.19
N GLY A 19 -10.61 27.40 -4.89
CA GLY A 19 -9.39 27.01 -4.28
C GLY A 19 -9.26 25.57 -4.69
N ALA A 20 -8.57 25.37 -5.81
CA ALA A 20 -7.78 24.18 -5.91
C ALA A 20 -7.06 24.17 -4.57
N GLN A 21 -7.65 23.49 -3.60
CA GLN A 21 -6.93 23.03 -2.45
C GLN A 21 -5.80 22.26 -3.08
N ARG A 22 -4.77 23.02 -3.38
CA ARG A 22 -3.44 22.50 -3.58
C ARG A 22 -3.27 21.67 -2.34
N TRP A 23 -3.40 20.40 -2.50
CA TRP A 23 -2.98 19.42 -1.53
C TRP A 23 -1.50 19.65 -1.28
N ARG A 24 -1.23 20.69 -0.50
CA ARG A 24 0.05 21.01 0.14
C ARG A 24 0.10 20.37 1.52
N GLY A 25 -0.73 19.41 1.75
CA GLY A 25 -0.39 18.35 2.64
C GLY A 25 0.41 17.41 1.77
N GLY A 26 1.71 17.43 1.81
CA GLY A 26 2.41 16.18 1.81
C GLY A 26 1.58 15.34 2.76
N LEU A 27 1.08 14.21 2.28
CA LEU A 27 0.26 13.31 3.10
C LEU A 27 0.99 13.21 4.43
N PRO A 28 0.35 13.48 5.58
CA PRO A 28 0.97 13.16 6.83
C PRO A 28 1.20 11.66 6.73
N GLY A 29 2.42 11.23 6.48
CA GLY A 29 2.70 9.83 6.34
C GLY A 29 3.49 9.38 5.12
N GLY A 30 3.61 10.16 4.05
CA GLY A 30 4.40 9.72 2.89
C GLY A 30 5.84 9.34 3.24
N ASP A 31 6.38 9.94 4.30
CA ASP A 31 7.73 9.73 4.77
C ASP A 31 7.84 9.47 6.27
N SER A 32 6.72 9.41 6.97
CA SER A 32 6.74 9.20 8.42
C SER A 32 6.87 7.72 8.73
N TYR A 33 7.94 7.38 9.41
CA TYR A 33 8.10 6.08 10.03
C TYR A 33 7.23 6.01 11.30
N TYR A 34 6.41 4.98 11.38
CA TYR A 34 5.60 4.71 12.56
C TYR A 34 6.20 3.52 13.32
N PRO A 35 6.36 3.61 14.66
CA PRO A 35 6.86 2.49 15.45
C PRO A 35 6.08 1.19 15.27
N GLU A 36 4.78 1.29 14.98
CA GLU A 36 3.90 0.17 14.70
C GLU A 36 4.35 -0.66 13.49
N PHE A 37 5.09 -0.07 12.55
CA PHE A 37 5.62 -0.77 11.38
C PHE A 37 6.60 -1.90 11.75
N GLU A 38 7.33 -1.74 12.86
CA GLU A 38 8.28 -2.78 13.32
C GLU A 38 7.59 -4.07 13.75
N THR A 39 6.38 -3.96 14.27
CA THR A 39 5.71 -5.08 14.94
C THR A 39 4.44 -5.54 14.26
N CYS A 40 3.85 -4.72 13.37
CA CYS A 40 2.61 -5.08 12.70
C CYS A 40 2.75 -6.40 11.94
N ARG A 41 1.71 -7.20 11.99
CA ARG A 41 1.61 -8.49 11.29
C ARG A 41 0.59 -8.43 10.15
N THR A 42 -0.27 -7.43 10.18
CA THR A 42 -1.28 -7.20 9.16
C THR A 42 -1.35 -5.72 8.80
N ALA A 43 -1.93 -5.41 7.65
CA ALA A 43 -2.09 -4.04 7.20
C ALA A 43 -3.16 -3.28 8.00
N ARG A 44 -4.04 -3.98 8.73
CA ARG A 44 -5.07 -3.31 9.54
C ARG A 44 -4.60 -2.88 10.93
N GLU A 45 -3.40 -3.25 11.32
CA GLU A 45 -2.85 -2.87 12.62
C GLU A 45 -2.25 -1.46 12.65
N VAL A 46 -2.13 -0.82 11.49
CA VAL A 46 -1.52 0.50 11.38
C VAL A 46 -2.51 1.55 10.87
N PRO A 47 -2.27 2.83 11.19
CA PRO A 47 -3.15 3.93 10.76
C PRO A 47 -3.22 4.06 9.22
N TRP A 48 -4.38 4.47 8.74
CA TRP A 48 -4.66 4.75 7.34
C TRP A 48 -4.27 6.17 6.96
N HIS A 49 -3.96 6.35 5.68
CA HIS A 49 -3.73 7.68 5.11
C HIS A 49 -4.95 8.20 4.34
N SER A 50 -5.86 7.30 3.98
CA SER A 50 -7.07 7.60 3.22
C SER A 50 -8.33 7.03 3.88
N THR A 51 -9.42 6.89 3.14
CA THR A 51 -10.62 6.22 3.65
C THR A 51 -10.39 4.71 3.64
N PRO A 52 -10.47 4.04 4.81
CA PRO A 52 -10.26 2.60 4.88
C PRO A 52 -11.30 1.85 4.04
N PRO A 53 -10.90 0.82 3.27
CA PRO A 53 -11.84 -0.04 2.61
C PRO A 53 -12.69 -0.80 3.65
N PRO A 54 -13.95 -1.12 3.30
CA PRO A 54 -14.80 -1.93 4.16
C PRO A 54 -14.12 -3.23 4.55
N ASN A 55 -14.41 -3.71 5.74
CA ASN A 55 -14.03 -5.07 6.14
C ASN A 55 -15.05 -6.08 5.61
N TRP A 56 -14.63 -7.32 5.42
CA TRP A 56 -15.49 -8.45 5.07
C TRP A 56 -15.03 -9.71 5.78
N THR A 57 -15.87 -10.72 5.77
CA THR A 57 -15.54 -12.03 6.35
C THR A 57 -15.73 -13.09 5.28
N ASN A 58 -14.76 -13.95 5.11
CA ASN A 58 -14.89 -15.13 4.27
C ASN A 58 -15.61 -16.23 5.02
N GLU A 59 -16.30 -17.11 4.28
CA GLU A 59 -16.92 -18.30 4.86
C GLU A 59 -15.87 -19.22 5.50
N ALA A 60 -16.20 -19.83 6.61
CA ALA A 60 -15.28 -20.68 7.38
C ALA A 60 -14.66 -21.83 6.56
N GLY A 61 -15.39 -22.32 5.55
CA GLY A 61 -14.89 -23.35 4.63
C GLY A 61 -13.70 -22.93 3.78
N PHE A 62 -13.49 -21.62 3.61
CA PHE A 62 -12.41 -21.04 2.80
C PHE A 62 -11.27 -20.43 3.64
N ALA A 63 -11.24 -20.67 4.93
CA ALA A 63 -10.26 -20.04 5.83
C ALA A 63 -8.78 -20.31 5.45
N LYS A 64 -8.52 -21.36 4.65
CA LYS A 64 -7.18 -21.72 4.17
C LYS A 64 -7.01 -21.56 2.65
N ASP A 65 -8.05 -21.18 1.95
CA ASP A 65 -8.09 -21.06 0.49
C ASP A 65 -8.47 -19.63 0.11
N VAL A 66 -7.69 -18.69 0.59
CA VAL A 66 -7.85 -17.27 0.34
C VAL A 66 -6.57 -16.67 -0.24
N PHE A 67 -6.71 -15.74 -1.17
CA PHE A 67 -5.59 -14.89 -1.55
C PHE A 67 -5.30 -13.91 -0.43
N THR A 68 -4.06 -13.83 0.01
CA THR A 68 -3.59 -12.84 0.98
C THR A 68 -2.56 -11.93 0.33
N PHE A 69 -2.75 -10.63 0.43
CA PHE A 69 -1.70 -9.68 0.08
C PHE A 69 -0.59 -9.79 1.13
N ALA A 70 0.52 -10.41 0.75
CA ALA A 70 1.63 -10.67 1.65
C ALA A 70 2.81 -9.74 1.31
N ARG A 71 2.98 -8.68 2.09
CA ARG A 71 4.07 -7.70 1.93
C ARG A 71 5.31 -8.15 2.68
N ILE A 72 6.46 -8.02 2.03
CA ILE A 72 7.75 -8.27 2.68
C ILE A 72 8.24 -7.00 3.37
N ARG A 73 8.38 -7.10 4.69
CA ARG A 73 9.09 -6.11 5.50
C ARG A 73 10.59 -6.36 5.38
N ARG A 74 11.31 -5.31 5.10
CA ARG A 74 12.78 -5.34 5.03
C ARG A 74 13.35 -4.50 6.15
N ASP A 75 14.47 -4.93 6.70
CA ASP A 75 15.22 -4.08 7.60
C ASP A 75 15.77 -2.89 6.83
N THR A 76 15.61 -1.72 7.40
CA THR A 76 16.26 -0.52 6.88
C THR A 76 17.75 -0.60 7.21
N SER A 77 18.61 -0.36 6.22
CA SER A 77 20.05 -0.32 6.48
C SER A 77 20.36 0.72 7.57
N PRO A 78 21.05 0.35 8.65
CA PRO A 78 21.44 1.30 9.69
C PRO A 78 22.37 2.40 9.17
N TYR A 79 23.01 2.18 8.01
CA TYR A 79 23.93 3.12 7.40
C TYR A 79 23.26 4.13 6.45
N SER A 80 22.04 3.89 6.02
CA SER A 80 21.30 4.81 5.16
C SER A 80 19.79 4.57 5.24
N PRO A 81 19.12 5.09 6.29
CA PRO A 81 17.66 5.00 6.41
C PRO A 81 16.92 5.56 5.19
N TRP A 82 17.58 6.50 4.47
CA TRP A 82 17.04 7.18 3.30
C TRP A 82 17.31 6.46 1.98
N ARG A 83 18.25 5.50 1.96
CA ARG A 83 18.62 4.71 0.77
C ARG A 83 18.11 3.27 0.82
N ALA A 84 17.82 2.76 1.98
CA ALA A 84 17.15 1.48 2.13
C ALA A 84 15.69 1.71 1.73
N GLY A 85 15.27 1.26 0.56
CA GLY A 85 13.92 1.41 0.05
C GLY A 85 12.87 1.17 1.12
N ARG A 86 11.86 2.01 1.14
CA ARG A 86 10.84 2.00 2.19
C ARG A 86 9.89 0.85 1.94
N TRP A 87 10.01 -0.24 2.66
CA TRP A 87 9.07 -1.35 2.54
C TRP A 87 7.62 -0.94 2.85
N TRP A 88 7.42 0.21 3.50
CA TRP A 88 6.11 0.78 3.88
C TRP A 88 5.59 1.83 2.92
N THR A 89 6.21 2.02 1.75
CA THR A 89 5.68 2.93 0.72
C THR A 89 4.26 2.49 0.37
N ASP A 90 3.32 3.46 0.42
CA ASP A 90 1.87 3.27 0.23
C ASP A 90 1.21 2.24 1.18
N PHE A 91 1.90 1.81 2.22
CA PHE A 91 1.35 0.92 3.24
C PHE A 91 0.60 1.72 4.30
N PRO A 92 -0.56 1.27 4.77
CA PRO A 92 -1.28 0.03 4.46
C PRO A 92 -2.29 0.16 3.30
N ASP A 93 -2.43 1.35 2.73
CA ASP A 93 -3.52 1.70 1.82
C ASP A 93 -3.49 0.85 0.54
N SER A 94 -2.31 0.65 -0.07
CA SER A 94 -2.18 -0.15 -1.30
C SER A 94 -2.60 -1.59 -1.08
N ASP A 95 -2.17 -2.22 0.01
CA ASP A 95 -2.42 -3.63 0.33
C ASP A 95 -3.91 -3.89 0.50
N LEU A 96 -4.56 -3.04 1.26
CA LEU A 96 -5.96 -3.22 1.60
C LEU A 96 -6.89 -2.78 0.46
N ASN A 97 -6.51 -1.75 -0.31
CA ASN A 97 -7.27 -1.32 -1.49
C ASN A 97 -7.19 -2.39 -2.60
N LEU A 98 -6.01 -2.99 -2.84
CA LEU A 98 -5.90 -4.07 -3.81
C LEU A 98 -6.69 -5.30 -3.36
N SER A 99 -6.57 -5.70 -2.09
CA SER A 99 -7.34 -6.81 -1.51
C SER A 99 -8.84 -6.59 -1.68
N PHE A 100 -9.34 -5.42 -1.34
CA PHE A 100 -10.75 -5.07 -1.50
C PHE A 100 -11.17 -5.08 -2.96
N ARG A 101 -10.34 -4.56 -3.86
CA ARG A 101 -10.64 -4.54 -5.30
C ARG A 101 -10.71 -5.95 -5.89
N LEU A 102 -9.78 -6.82 -5.54
CA LEU A 102 -9.81 -8.22 -5.97
C LEU A 102 -11.06 -8.93 -5.48
N GLN A 103 -11.45 -8.72 -4.22
CA GLN A 103 -12.69 -9.26 -3.66
C GLN A 103 -13.94 -8.79 -4.41
N GLN A 104 -13.95 -7.54 -4.92
CA GLN A 104 -15.09 -6.98 -5.62
C GLN A 104 -15.21 -7.46 -7.07
N VAL A 105 -14.10 -7.58 -7.80
CA VAL A 105 -14.11 -7.74 -9.25
C VAL A 105 -13.76 -9.16 -9.71
N THR A 106 -13.46 -10.05 -8.79
CA THR A 106 -13.11 -11.45 -9.09
C THR A 106 -13.94 -12.41 -8.25
N SER A 107 -13.84 -13.71 -8.55
CA SER A 107 -14.40 -14.78 -7.73
C SER A 107 -13.44 -15.27 -6.63
N LEU A 108 -12.25 -14.66 -6.53
CA LEU A 108 -11.29 -15.01 -5.49
C LEU A 108 -11.86 -14.70 -4.11
N LYS A 109 -11.60 -15.58 -3.16
CA LYS A 109 -11.73 -15.23 -1.74
C LYS A 109 -10.44 -14.53 -1.33
N VAL A 110 -10.55 -13.38 -0.71
CA VAL A 110 -9.41 -12.52 -0.38
C VAL A 110 -9.40 -12.25 1.12
N ASP A 111 -8.22 -12.33 1.71
CA ASP A 111 -8.01 -11.95 3.10
C ASP A 111 -8.20 -10.42 3.25
N PRO A 112 -9.08 -9.97 4.16
CA PRO A 112 -9.34 -8.54 4.35
C PRO A 112 -8.21 -7.78 5.05
N ASP A 113 -7.31 -8.48 5.72
CA ASP A 113 -6.33 -7.85 6.62
C ASP A 113 -4.93 -7.76 6.01
N GLY A 114 -4.65 -8.59 4.99
CA GLY A 114 -3.32 -8.74 4.43
C GLY A 114 -2.32 -9.32 5.44
N ARG A 115 -1.06 -9.45 5.02
CA ARG A 115 0.00 -10.00 5.86
C ARG A 115 1.30 -9.26 5.68
N VAL A 116 2.00 -8.94 6.77
CA VAL A 116 3.37 -8.41 6.75
C VAL A 116 4.31 -9.50 7.25
N LEU A 117 5.34 -9.79 6.46
CA LEU A 117 6.29 -10.88 6.69
C LEU A 117 7.73 -10.40 6.57
N ASN A 118 8.62 -10.96 7.36
CA ASN A 118 10.04 -11.00 7.01
C ASN A 118 10.32 -12.24 6.14
N LEU A 119 11.37 -12.19 5.32
CA LEU A 119 11.77 -13.37 4.54
C LEU A 119 12.12 -14.59 5.41
N THR A 120 12.52 -14.35 6.66
CA THR A 120 12.87 -15.38 7.63
C THR A 120 11.67 -15.91 8.41
N ASP A 121 10.48 -15.38 8.23
CA ASP A 121 9.29 -15.83 8.94
C ASP A 121 8.94 -17.28 8.55
N PRO A 122 8.66 -18.15 9.52
CA PRO A 122 8.40 -19.58 9.25
C PRO A 122 7.15 -19.83 8.42
N ASP A 123 6.19 -18.90 8.46
CA ASP A 123 4.93 -18.97 7.71
C ASP A 123 5.03 -18.40 6.28
N LEU A 124 6.21 -17.91 5.84
CA LEU A 124 6.43 -17.39 4.48
C LEU A 124 5.91 -18.33 3.39
N PHE A 125 6.17 -19.64 3.54
CA PHE A 125 5.79 -20.65 2.56
C PHE A 125 4.29 -20.97 2.50
N ASN A 126 3.48 -20.39 3.39
CA ASN A 126 2.02 -20.47 3.34
C ASN A 126 1.43 -19.46 2.35
N TYR A 127 2.21 -18.51 1.89
CA TYR A 127 1.79 -17.44 0.97
C TYR A 127 2.43 -17.65 -0.40
N PRO A 128 1.67 -18.10 -1.40
CA PRO A 128 2.22 -18.39 -2.73
C PRO A 128 2.62 -17.15 -3.52
N TRP A 129 2.19 -15.96 -3.07
CA TRP A 129 2.50 -14.68 -3.66
C TRP A 129 2.94 -13.69 -2.58
N ILE A 130 4.08 -13.05 -2.80
CA ILE A 130 4.63 -12.02 -1.92
C ILE A 130 4.95 -10.74 -2.70
N TYR A 131 4.85 -9.61 -2.02
CA TYR A 131 5.07 -8.29 -2.59
C TYR A 131 6.24 -7.57 -1.94
N MET A 132 7.06 -6.94 -2.75
CA MET A 132 8.20 -6.13 -2.32
C MET A 132 8.19 -4.81 -3.08
N VAL A 133 8.14 -3.71 -2.35
CA VAL A 133 8.18 -2.36 -2.92
C VAL A 133 9.60 -1.78 -2.87
N GLU A 134 9.94 -0.90 -3.80
CA GLU A 134 11.23 -0.20 -3.89
C GLU A 134 12.46 -1.13 -3.76
N PRO A 135 12.59 -2.19 -4.58
CA PRO A 135 13.66 -3.17 -4.42
C PRO A 135 15.04 -2.66 -4.85
N GLY A 136 15.15 -1.46 -5.43
CA GLY A 136 16.39 -0.91 -5.97
C GLY A 136 17.53 -0.76 -4.93
N SER A 137 17.20 -0.77 -3.65
CA SER A 137 18.18 -0.76 -2.55
C SER A 137 18.15 -2.04 -1.72
N LEU A 138 17.68 -3.13 -2.30
CA LEU A 138 17.56 -4.41 -1.61
C LEU A 138 18.95 -5.02 -1.35
N GLU A 139 19.26 -5.16 -0.09
CA GLU A 139 20.40 -5.96 0.38
C GLU A 139 19.83 -7.15 1.17
N LEU A 140 19.91 -8.33 0.58
CA LEU A 140 19.51 -9.56 1.28
C LEU A 140 20.62 -9.98 2.24
N ARG A 141 20.23 -10.36 3.44
CA ARG A 141 21.14 -10.98 4.40
C ARG A 141 21.51 -12.39 3.94
N ASP A 142 22.68 -12.88 4.36
CA ASP A 142 23.16 -14.21 3.96
C ASP A 142 22.15 -15.32 4.25
N GLU A 143 21.38 -15.20 5.32
CA GLU A 143 20.33 -16.13 5.70
C GLU A 143 19.07 -16.03 4.83
N GLU A 144 18.78 -14.85 4.26
CA GLU A 144 17.59 -14.63 3.44
C GLU A 144 17.73 -15.17 2.01
N VAL A 145 18.95 -15.13 1.48
CA VAL A 145 19.23 -15.61 0.12
C VAL A 145 18.78 -17.06 -0.11
N PRO A 146 19.17 -18.03 0.72
CA PRO A 146 18.73 -19.42 0.53
C PRO A 146 17.23 -19.60 0.77
N ILE A 147 16.62 -18.80 1.63
CA ILE A 147 15.17 -18.84 1.90
C ILE A 147 14.40 -18.37 0.67
N LEU A 148 14.72 -17.19 0.15
CA LEU A 148 14.07 -16.63 -1.04
C LEU A 148 14.28 -17.55 -2.26
N LYS A 149 15.49 -18.05 -2.45
CA LYS A 149 15.77 -19.04 -3.50
C LYS A 149 14.86 -20.26 -3.38
N ARG A 150 14.75 -20.85 -2.18
CA ARG A 150 13.87 -22.01 -1.95
C ARG A 150 12.40 -21.66 -2.18
N TYR A 151 11.96 -20.47 -1.76
CA TYR A 151 10.61 -19.97 -1.98
C TYR A 151 10.26 -19.95 -3.48
N LEU A 152 11.12 -19.34 -4.30
CA LEU A 152 10.93 -19.24 -5.74
C LEU A 152 11.00 -20.59 -6.44
N LEU A 153 11.94 -21.46 -6.05
CA LEU A 153 12.06 -22.80 -6.63
C LEU A 153 10.88 -23.71 -6.28
N ASN A 154 10.19 -23.45 -5.18
CA ASN A 154 8.96 -24.16 -4.80
C ASN A 154 7.70 -23.59 -5.47
N GLY A 155 7.84 -22.67 -6.43
CA GLY A 155 6.72 -22.10 -7.17
C GLY A 155 6.12 -20.83 -6.54
N GLY A 156 6.74 -20.27 -5.52
CA GLY A 156 6.35 -18.97 -4.98
C GLY A 156 6.60 -17.86 -5.99
N VAL A 157 5.74 -16.84 -5.96
CA VAL A 157 5.79 -15.67 -6.85
C VAL A 157 6.20 -14.45 -6.04
N LEU A 158 7.25 -13.76 -6.47
CA LEU A 158 7.63 -12.45 -5.96
C LEU A 158 7.21 -11.37 -6.97
N MET A 159 6.34 -10.47 -6.56
CA MET A 159 6.08 -9.22 -7.26
C MET A 159 6.98 -8.13 -6.66
N ALA A 160 7.81 -7.52 -7.50
CA ALA A 160 8.62 -6.38 -7.13
C ALA A 160 8.13 -5.16 -7.91
N ASP A 161 7.96 -4.04 -7.23
CA ASP A 161 7.33 -2.84 -7.77
C ASP A 161 8.07 -1.57 -7.35
N ASP A 162 7.76 -0.47 -8.06
CA ASP A 162 8.29 0.85 -7.79
C ASP A 162 9.80 0.97 -8.02
N PHE A 163 10.22 0.55 -9.22
CA PHE A 163 11.58 0.76 -9.71
C PHE A 163 11.71 2.16 -10.28
N TRP A 164 12.61 2.96 -9.72
CA TRP A 164 12.86 4.30 -10.22
C TRP A 164 14.31 4.75 -9.95
N GLY A 165 14.87 5.55 -10.88
CA GLY A 165 16.21 6.10 -10.78
C GLY A 165 17.28 5.34 -11.57
N GLU A 166 18.51 5.86 -11.54
CA GLU A 166 19.65 5.34 -12.32
C GLU A 166 20.28 4.07 -11.72
N TRP A 167 19.87 3.67 -10.52
CA TRP A 167 20.50 2.60 -9.72
C TRP A 167 19.65 1.32 -9.67
N GLN A 168 18.82 1.10 -10.68
CA GLN A 168 17.89 -0.03 -10.73
C GLN A 168 18.25 -1.02 -11.83
#